data_61dff452687c0371bde37e5ccb5721d3
#
_entry.id   61dff452687c0371bde37e5ccb5721d3
#
_cell.length_a   1.000
_cell.length_b   1.000
_cell.length_c   1.000
_cell.angle_alpha   90.00
_cell.angle_beta   90.00
_cell.angle_gamma   90.00
#
_symmetry.space_group_name_H-M   'P 1'
#
loop_
_entity.id
_entity.type
_entity.pdbx_description
1 polymer ?
#
loop_
_entity_poly.entity_id
_entity_poly.type
_entity_poly.pdbx_seq_one_letter_code
_entity_poly.pdbx_strand_id
1 'polypeptide(L)'
;MIMSKSTGITVLKNAGEFRIMEISNNIRAKVLMDALPYIQNYNNKIIVVKYGGNAMTNDDLKQAVMSDIVLLSLVGIKVVLVHGGGPEISDMLKRLNIESRFINGLRYTDKDTIDIVKMVLAGKVNKELVALLAEHKGNAVGLCGIDGKMLIAEKAEGENGEDLGFVGNIKRVNTKPIRDAPVSYTHLRAHETEA
;
A
#
# COMPACT_ATOMS: atom_id res chain seq x y z
N MET A 1 -27.58 6.52 -28.09
CA MET A 1 -28.13 6.68 -26.74
C MET A 1 -29.28 5.68 -26.59
N ILE A 2 -28.99 4.50 -26.04
CA ILE A 2 -30.04 3.53 -25.70
C ILE A 2 -29.81 3.19 -24.23
N MET A 3 -30.69 3.68 -23.39
CA MET A 3 -30.84 3.23 -22.02
C MET A 3 -31.52 1.87 -22.01
N SER A 4 -30.88 0.84 -21.50
CA SER A 4 -31.55 -0.40 -21.09
C SER A 4 -31.48 -0.53 -19.57
N LYS A 5 -32.65 -0.68 -18.99
CA LYS A 5 -32.88 -0.83 -17.55
C LYS A 5 -32.54 -2.24 -17.08
N SER A 6 -31.93 -2.31 -15.89
CA SER A 6 -32.04 -3.37 -14.88
C SER A 6 -31.76 -4.83 -15.32
N THR A 7 -30.52 -5.13 -15.61
CA THR A 7 -29.94 -6.45 -15.34
C THR A 7 -28.44 -6.22 -15.09
N GLY A 8 -27.94 -6.75 -13.97
CA GLY A 8 -26.56 -6.51 -13.56
C GLY A 8 -25.54 -7.09 -14.56
N ILE A 9 -25.14 -6.29 -15.51
CA ILE A 9 -24.19 -6.61 -16.57
C ILE A 9 -22.85 -5.98 -16.21
N THR A 10 -21.81 -6.78 -16.03
CA THR A 10 -20.43 -6.33 -15.95
C THR A 10 -19.81 -6.39 -17.34
N VAL A 11 -19.39 -5.26 -17.87
CA VAL A 11 -18.72 -5.16 -19.18
C VAL A 11 -17.21 -5.16 -18.95
N LEU A 12 -16.53 -6.21 -19.40
CA LEU A 12 -15.07 -6.23 -19.49
C LEU A 12 -14.65 -5.83 -20.89
N LYS A 13 -13.83 -4.77 -20.98
CA LYS A 13 -13.31 -4.25 -22.24
C LYS A 13 -11.95 -4.90 -22.54
N ASN A 14 -11.90 -5.82 -23.51
CA ASN A 14 -10.66 -6.25 -24.14
C ASN A 14 -10.71 -5.90 -25.64
N ALA A 15 -9.64 -5.30 -26.12
CA ALA A 15 -9.30 -5.02 -27.52
C ALA A 15 -10.37 -5.38 -28.57
N GLY A 16 -11.38 -4.53 -28.72
CA GLY A 16 -12.28 -4.57 -29.89
C GLY A 16 -13.60 -5.37 -29.75
N GLU A 17 -13.76 -6.21 -28.73
CA GLU A 17 -15.04 -6.92 -28.51
C GLU A 17 -15.53 -6.81 -27.06
N PHE A 18 -16.78 -6.33 -26.91
CA PHE A 18 -17.48 -6.34 -25.62
C PHE A 18 -18.05 -7.73 -25.35
N ARG A 19 -17.40 -8.51 -24.50
CA ARG A 19 -17.96 -9.78 -24.04
C ARG A 19 -18.76 -9.55 -22.76
N ILE A 20 -20.07 -9.65 -22.87
CA ILE A 20 -20.98 -9.61 -21.72
C ILE A 20 -20.98 -11.01 -21.10
N MET A 21 -20.39 -11.14 -19.92
CA MET A 21 -20.56 -12.36 -19.14
C MET A 21 -21.82 -12.23 -18.29
N GLU A 22 -22.92 -12.88 -18.70
CA GLU A 22 -24.09 -13.06 -17.86
C GLU A 22 -23.79 -14.10 -16.77
N ILE A 23 -23.45 -13.62 -15.59
CA ILE A 23 -23.35 -14.49 -14.41
C ILE A 23 -24.74 -14.62 -13.81
N SER A 24 -25.29 -15.84 -13.78
CA SER A 24 -26.61 -16.11 -13.22
C SER A 24 -26.69 -15.72 -11.73
N ASN A 25 -27.87 -15.34 -11.26
CA ASN A 25 -28.07 -14.99 -9.85
C ASN A 25 -27.71 -16.14 -8.90
N ASN A 26 -27.88 -17.39 -9.32
CA ASN A 26 -27.48 -18.56 -8.53
C ASN A 26 -25.96 -18.63 -8.35
N ILE A 27 -25.17 -18.33 -9.38
CA ILE A 27 -23.70 -18.28 -9.27
C ILE A 27 -23.27 -17.15 -8.36
N ARG A 28 -23.89 -15.95 -8.47
CA ARG A 28 -23.59 -14.81 -7.58
C ARG A 28 -23.89 -15.15 -6.13
N ALA A 29 -25.06 -15.76 -5.85
CA ALA A 29 -25.41 -16.20 -4.51
C ALA A 29 -24.42 -17.24 -3.97
N LYS A 30 -24.01 -18.21 -4.80
CA LYS A 30 -23.04 -19.23 -4.41
C LYS A 30 -21.68 -18.61 -4.06
N VAL A 31 -21.15 -17.71 -4.87
CA VAL A 31 -19.88 -17.01 -4.60
C VAL A 31 -19.93 -16.27 -3.26
N LEU A 32 -21.03 -15.58 -2.96
CA LEU A 32 -21.21 -14.90 -1.67
C LEU A 32 -21.28 -15.88 -0.49
N MET A 33 -21.98 -17.00 -0.66
CA MET A 33 -22.05 -18.05 0.36
C MET A 33 -20.71 -18.73 0.59
N ASP A 34 -19.92 -18.96 -0.46
CA ASP A 34 -18.57 -19.52 -0.37
C ASP A 34 -17.59 -18.53 0.32
N ALA A 35 -17.82 -17.22 0.19
CA ALA A 35 -17.02 -16.20 0.87
C ALA A 35 -17.38 -16.02 2.35
N LEU A 36 -18.61 -16.37 2.76
CA LEU A 36 -19.13 -16.10 4.11
C LEU A 36 -18.25 -16.65 5.24
N PRO A 37 -17.72 -17.89 5.22
CA PRO A 37 -16.85 -18.41 6.28
C PRO A 37 -15.57 -17.58 6.45
N TYR A 38 -15.00 -17.07 5.35
CA TYR A 38 -13.83 -16.21 5.38
C TYR A 38 -14.16 -14.85 5.98
N ILE A 39 -15.28 -14.23 5.58
CA ILE A 39 -15.75 -12.97 6.14
C ILE A 39 -15.93 -13.12 7.67
N GLN A 40 -16.61 -14.16 8.12
CA GLN A 40 -16.82 -14.44 9.54
C GLN A 40 -15.51 -14.66 10.30
N ASN A 41 -14.57 -15.41 9.71
CA ASN A 41 -13.29 -15.72 10.35
C ASN A 41 -12.38 -14.49 10.48
N TYR A 42 -12.41 -13.58 9.52
CA TYR A 42 -11.52 -12.42 9.47
C TYR A 42 -12.17 -11.11 9.93
N ASN A 43 -13.46 -11.10 10.19
CA ASN A 43 -14.16 -9.92 10.72
C ASN A 43 -13.49 -9.40 11.99
N ASN A 44 -13.28 -8.09 12.07
CA ASN A 44 -12.57 -7.38 13.14
C ASN A 44 -11.08 -7.75 13.35
N LYS A 45 -10.51 -8.62 12.52
CA LYS A 45 -9.07 -8.92 12.58
C LYS A 45 -8.26 -7.87 11.82
N ILE A 46 -7.05 -7.64 12.29
CA ILE A 46 -6.08 -6.79 11.58
C ILE A 46 -5.31 -7.67 10.58
N ILE A 47 -5.37 -7.29 9.32
CA ILE A 47 -4.61 -7.94 8.24
C ILE A 47 -3.62 -6.94 7.67
N VAL A 48 -2.35 -7.34 7.61
CA VAL A 48 -1.28 -6.54 6.98
C VAL A 48 -1.11 -6.97 5.54
N VAL A 49 -1.31 -6.05 4.63
CA VAL A 49 -1.14 -6.25 3.19
C VAL A 49 0.11 -5.50 2.73
N LYS A 50 1.10 -6.23 2.19
CA LYS A 50 2.28 -5.61 1.58
C LYS A 50 1.95 -5.21 0.14
N TYR A 51 2.13 -3.93 -0.17
CA TYR A 51 1.90 -3.34 -1.47
C TYR A 51 3.22 -2.83 -2.07
N GLY A 52 3.59 -3.33 -3.25
CA GLY A 52 4.86 -2.97 -3.89
C GLY A 52 5.07 -3.68 -5.23
N GLY A 53 6.23 -3.46 -5.83
CA GLY A 53 6.58 -4.06 -7.12
C GLY A 53 5.67 -3.60 -8.25
N ASN A 54 5.31 -4.50 -9.16
CA ASN A 54 4.52 -4.18 -10.36
C ASN A 54 3.14 -3.59 -10.04
N ALA A 55 2.56 -3.89 -8.88
CA ALA A 55 1.28 -3.32 -8.49
C ALA A 55 1.36 -1.80 -8.24
N MET A 56 2.53 -1.24 -7.97
CA MET A 56 2.72 0.21 -7.82
C MET A 56 2.93 0.93 -9.16
N THR A 57 3.46 0.23 -10.16
CA THR A 57 3.85 0.83 -11.46
C THR A 57 2.81 0.64 -12.56
N ASN A 58 1.82 -0.24 -12.35
CA ASN A 58 0.73 -0.49 -13.28
C ASN A 58 -0.57 0.09 -12.72
N ASP A 59 -1.16 1.06 -13.43
CA ASP A 59 -2.36 1.78 -12.94
C ASP A 59 -3.59 0.89 -12.82
N ASP A 60 -3.80 -0.08 -13.73
CA ASP A 60 -4.94 -1.00 -13.64
C ASP A 60 -4.84 -1.90 -12.39
N LEU A 61 -3.63 -2.42 -12.11
CA LEU A 61 -3.37 -3.20 -10.92
C LEU A 61 -3.49 -2.36 -9.65
N LYS A 62 -3.04 -1.11 -9.69
CA LYS A 62 -3.19 -0.16 -8.59
C LYS A 62 -4.66 0.04 -8.23
N GLN A 63 -5.51 0.35 -9.21
CA GLN A 63 -6.94 0.52 -9.03
C GLN A 63 -7.62 -0.75 -8.50
N ALA A 64 -7.27 -1.92 -9.05
CA ALA A 64 -7.81 -3.20 -8.60
C ALA A 64 -7.47 -3.47 -7.13
N VAL A 65 -6.20 -3.31 -6.74
CA VAL A 65 -5.76 -3.49 -5.34
C VAL A 65 -6.48 -2.53 -4.39
N MET A 66 -6.66 -1.25 -4.78
CA MET A 66 -7.38 -0.30 -3.92
C MET A 66 -8.85 -0.69 -3.75
N SER A 67 -9.50 -1.17 -4.81
CA SER A 67 -10.87 -1.72 -4.73
C SER A 67 -10.95 -2.93 -3.78
N ASP A 68 -9.97 -3.84 -3.85
CA ASP A 68 -9.91 -5.01 -2.97
C ASP A 68 -9.71 -4.62 -1.50
N ILE A 69 -8.84 -3.64 -1.22
CA ILE A 69 -8.61 -3.10 0.13
C ILE A 69 -9.89 -2.50 0.70
N VAL A 70 -10.60 -1.73 -0.11
CA VAL A 70 -11.89 -1.14 0.31
C VAL A 70 -12.93 -2.23 0.56
N LEU A 71 -13.03 -3.24 -0.31
CA LEU A 71 -13.92 -4.39 -0.12
C LEU A 71 -13.62 -5.11 1.20
N LEU A 72 -12.35 -5.43 1.48
CA LEU A 72 -11.93 -6.06 2.73
C LEU A 72 -12.35 -5.23 3.96
N SER A 73 -12.20 -3.91 3.86
CA SER A 73 -12.63 -2.99 4.92
C SER A 73 -14.15 -2.99 5.12
N LEU A 74 -14.93 -2.99 4.02
CA LEU A 74 -16.39 -3.00 4.07
C LEU A 74 -16.97 -4.29 4.68
N VAL A 75 -16.28 -5.43 4.52
CA VAL A 75 -16.67 -6.68 5.18
C VAL A 75 -16.16 -6.80 6.63
N GLY A 76 -15.62 -5.72 7.19
CA GLY A 76 -15.26 -5.63 8.60
C GLY A 76 -13.82 -6.04 8.94
N ILE A 77 -12.95 -6.22 7.96
CA ILE A 77 -11.52 -6.49 8.17
C ILE A 77 -10.78 -5.16 8.39
N LYS A 78 -9.90 -5.09 9.37
CA LYS A 78 -9.03 -3.93 9.63
C LYS A 78 -7.75 -4.08 8.80
N VAL A 79 -7.69 -3.42 7.66
CA VAL A 79 -6.55 -3.55 6.75
C VAL A 79 -5.46 -2.55 7.10
N VAL A 80 -4.23 -3.03 7.21
CA VAL A 80 -3.00 -2.22 7.29
C VAL A 80 -2.23 -2.40 5.99
N LEU A 81 -2.30 -1.41 5.09
CA LEU A 81 -1.60 -1.43 3.81
C LEU A 81 -0.18 -0.90 4.01
N VAL A 82 0.82 -1.76 3.80
CA VAL A 82 2.24 -1.42 3.94
C VAL A 82 2.86 -1.27 2.57
N HIS A 83 3.31 -0.07 2.23
CA HIS A 83 3.84 0.22 0.90
C HIS A 83 5.33 0.54 0.90
N GLY A 84 5.98 0.35 -0.24
CA GLY A 84 7.32 0.83 -0.55
C GLY A 84 7.27 2.14 -1.36
N GLY A 85 8.36 2.43 -2.09
CA GLY A 85 8.46 3.62 -2.94
C GLY A 85 9.87 3.78 -3.54
N GLY A 86 10.59 2.66 -3.70
CA GLY A 86 11.95 2.68 -4.26
C GLY A 86 12.04 3.35 -5.64
N PRO A 87 11.17 3.01 -6.61
CA PRO A 87 11.12 3.67 -7.91
C PRO A 87 10.88 5.18 -7.80
N GLU A 88 9.93 5.61 -6.99
CA GLU A 88 9.56 7.01 -6.77
C GLU A 88 10.71 7.81 -6.12
N ILE A 89 11.43 7.18 -5.17
CA ILE A 89 12.64 7.77 -4.57
C ILE A 89 13.71 7.94 -5.66
N SER A 90 13.96 6.90 -6.47
CA SER A 90 14.97 6.95 -7.53
C SER A 90 14.66 8.01 -8.58
N ASP A 91 13.39 8.13 -8.98
CA ASP A 91 12.94 9.18 -9.90
C ASP A 91 13.15 10.58 -9.31
N MET A 92 12.79 10.78 -8.05
CA MET A 92 12.97 12.08 -7.39
C MET A 92 14.45 12.47 -7.26
N LEU A 93 15.31 11.54 -6.83
CA LEU A 93 16.76 11.78 -6.74
C LEU A 93 17.33 12.15 -8.12
N LYS A 94 16.95 11.42 -9.18
CA LYS A 94 17.35 11.73 -10.56
C LYS A 94 16.92 13.13 -10.99
N ARG A 95 15.68 13.54 -10.70
CA ARG A 95 15.16 14.88 -11.01
C ARG A 95 15.90 16.00 -10.28
N LEU A 96 16.43 15.70 -9.10
CA LEU A 96 17.23 16.63 -8.30
C LEU A 96 18.73 16.55 -8.60
N ASN A 97 19.15 15.73 -9.59
CA ASN A 97 20.54 15.44 -9.93
C ASN A 97 21.36 14.91 -8.74
N ILE A 98 20.72 14.14 -7.85
CA ILE A 98 21.36 13.45 -6.73
C ILE A 98 21.64 12.01 -7.14
N GLU A 99 22.88 11.56 -7.01
CA GLU A 99 23.29 10.20 -7.35
C GLU A 99 22.71 9.19 -6.38
N SER A 100 22.09 8.14 -6.91
CA SER A 100 21.55 7.04 -6.14
C SER A 100 22.57 5.90 -6.07
N ARG A 101 23.09 5.60 -4.87
CA ARG A 101 24.08 4.55 -4.64
C ARG A 101 23.43 3.38 -3.88
N PHE A 102 23.87 2.15 -4.21
CA PHE A 102 23.43 0.94 -3.53
C PHE A 102 24.64 0.13 -3.07
N ILE A 103 24.56 -0.43 -1.87
CA ILE A 103 25.55 -1.34 -1.30
C ILE A 103 24.78 -2.61 -0.92
N ASN A 104 25.11 -3.74 -1.53
CA ASN A 104 24.46 -5.05 -1.29
C ASN A 104 22.91 -4.99 -1.37
N GLY A 105 22.38 -4.20 -2.31
CA GLY A 105 20.93 -4.04 -2.50
C GLY A 105 20.26 -3.03 -1.57
N LEU A 106 20.96 -2.49 -0.58
CA LEU A 106 20.50 -1.40 0.28
C LEU A 106 20.92 -0.05 -0.30
N ARG A 107 20.04 0.93 -0.24
CA ARG A 107 20.35 2.27 -0.69
C ARG A 107 21.27 2.93 0.34
N TYR A 108 22.47 3.36 -0.07
CA TYR A 108 23.25 4.28 0.72
C TYR A 108 22.47 5.58 0.88
N THR A 109 22.22 5.98 2.11
CA THR A 109 21.30 7.09 2.41
C THR A 109 22.01 8.12 3.27
N ASP A 110 22.59 9.14 2.64
CA ASP A 110 23.16 10.27 3.32
C ASP A 110 22.09 11.26 3.82
N LYS A 111 22.52 12.38 4.38
CA LYS A 111 21.64 13.38 4.97
C LYS A 111 20.70 14.02 3.94
N ASP A 112 21.17 14.29 2.74
CA ASP A 112 20.35 14.90 1.70
C ASP A 112 19.36 13.86 1.12
N THR A 113 19.83 12.64 0.93
CA THR A 113 19.01 11.52 0.47
C THR A 113 17.90 11.16 1.45
N ILE A 114 18.15 11.15 2.78
CA ILE A 114 17.10 10.79 3.76
C ILE A 114 15.95 11.79 3.76
N ASP A 115 16.21 13.07 3.55
CA ASP A 115 15.15 14.07 3.51
C ASP A 115 14.28 13.87 2.26
N ILE A 116 14.86 13.53 1.11
CA ILE A 116 14.12 13.15 -0.09
C ILE A 116 13.30 11.88 0.14
N VAL A 117 13.89 10.86 0.75
CA VAL A 117 13.20 9.60 1.08
C VAL A 117 11.97 9.88 1.95
N LYS A 118 12.09 10.68 3.00
CA LYS A 118 10.97 11.06 3.87
C LYS A 118 9.88 11.80 3.08
N MET A 119 10.25 12.80 2.28
CA MET A 119 9.30 13.56 1.45
C MET A 119 8.55 12.66 0.47
N VAL A 120 9.26 11.77 -0.21
CA VAL A 120 8.65 10.88 -1.19
C VAL A 120 7.76 9.85 -0.52
N LEU A 121 8.25 9.15 0.49
CA LEU A 121 7.47 8.08 1.12
C LEU A 121 6.28 8.63 1.92
N ALA A 122 6.52 9.55 2.85
CA ALA A 122 5.47 10.05 3.75
C ALA A 122 4.60 11.14 3.11
N GLY A 123 5.18 12.00 2.28
CA GLY A 123 4.48 13.11 1.66
C GLY A 123 3.79 12.74 0.34
N LYS A 124 4.49 12.05 -0.56
CA LYS A 124 3.96 11.72 -1.89
C LYS A 124 3.22 10.39 -1.88
N VAL A 125 3.93 9.26 -1.82
CA VAL A 125 3.36 7.93 -2.03
C VAL A 125 2.26 7.61 -1.02
N ASN A 126 2.50 7.85 0.27
CA ASN A 126 1.52 7.61 1.32
C ASN A 126 0.23 8.40 1.09
N LYS A 127 0.34 9.69 0.75
CA LYS A 127 -0.84 10.55 0.56
C LYS A 127 -1.56 10.28 -0.77
N GLU A 128 -0.84 9.89 -1.81
CA GLU A 128 -1.45 9.41 -3.06
C GLU A 128 -2.29 8.15 -2.82
N LEU A 129 -1.81 7.19 -2.03
CA LEU A 129 -2.57 5.99 -1.69
C LEU A 129 -3.80 6.31 -0.82
N VAL A 130 -3.68 7.23 0.14
CA VAL A 130 -4.83 7.69 0.94
C VAL A 130 -5.89 8.36 0.05
N ALA A 131 -5.46 9.22 -0.87
CA ALA A 131 -6.37 9.87 -1.81
C ALA A 131 -7.05 8.85 -2.73
N LEU A 132 -6.30 7.90 -3.26
CA LEU A 132 -6.81 6.86 -4.14
C LEU A 132 -7.82 5.94 -3.43
N LEU A 133 -7.57 5.57 -2.17
CA LEU A 133 -8.54 4.83 -1.36
C LEU A 133 -9.82 5.65 -1.13
N ALA A 134 -9.71 6.97 -0.95
CA ALA A 134 -10.88 7.84 -0.82
C ALA A 134 -11.70 7.92 -2.11
N GLU A 135 -11.06 7.94 -3.29
CA GLU A 135 -11.73 7.84 -4.60
C GLU A 135 -12.56 6.56 -4.71
N HIS A 136 -12.05 5.44 -4.17
CA HIS A 136 -12.77 4.17 -4.05
C HIS A 136 -13.77 4.13 -2.88
N LYS A 137 -14.09 5.28 -2.25
CA LYS A 137 -14.99 5.39 -1.09
C LYS A 137 -14.50 4.67 0.16
N GLY A 138 -13.21 4.42 0.26
CA GLY A 138 -12.57 3.95 1.47
C GLY A 138 -12.27 5.11 2.43
N ASN A 139 -12.12 4.80 3.70
CA ASN A 139 -11.68 5.75 4.72
C ASN A 139 -10.31 5.30 5.25
N ALA A 140 -9.26 6.05 4.95
CA ALA A 140 -7.90 5.69 5.28
C ALA A 140 -7.12 6.85 5.91
N VAL A 141 -6.21 6.51 6.82
CA VAL A 141 -5.24 7.44 7.42
C VAL A 141 -3.84 6.96 7.06
N GLY A 142 -3.01 7.87 6.58
CA GLY A 142 -1.61 7.58 6.28
C GLY A 142 -0.73 7.83 7.49
N LEU A 143 -0.04 6.80 7.92
CA LEU A 143 0.95 6.82 9.01
C LEU A 143 2.34 6.51 8.48
N CYS A 144 3.38 6.83 9.24
CA CYS A 144 4.76 6.42 8.99
C CYS A 144 5.44 5.97 10.31
N GLY A 145 6.62 5.36 10.22
CA GLY A 145 7.31 4.81 11.40
C GLY A 145 7.60 5.83 12.51
N ILE A 146 7.67 7.11 12.17
CA ILE A 146 7.91 8.23 13.11
C ILE A 146 6.67 8.50 13.98
N ASP A 147 5.46 8.31 13.41
CA ASP A 147 4.21 8.64 14.10
C ASP A 147 4.05 7.82 15.38
N GLY A 148 3.89 8.50 16.50
CA GLY A 148 3.78 7.87 17.81
C GLY A 148 4.96 6.98 18.18
N LYS A 149 6.13 7.20 17.59
CA LYS A 149 7.34 6.35 17.75
C LYS A 149 7.01 4.87 17.43
N MET A 150 6.32 4.65 16.31
CA MET A 150 5.89 3.31 15.88
C MET A 150 7.08 2.39 15.62
N LEU A 151 8.10 2.90 14.93
CA LEU A 151 9.34 2.19 14.66
C LEU A 151 10.50 2.94 15.29
N ILE A 152 11.26 2.24 16.11
CA ILE A 152 12.55 2.74 16.64
C ILE A 152 13.61 1.81 16.12
N ALA A 153 14.60 2.40 15.46
CA ALA A 153 15.70 1.69 14.87
C ALA A 153 17.03 2.10 15.53
N GLU A 154 18.05 1.33 15.30
CA GLU A 154 19.44 1.65 15.58
C GLU A 154 20.21 1.57 14.28
N LYS A 155 21.29 2.35 14.16
CA LYS A 155 22.09 2.42 12.94
C LYS A 155 22.50 1.03 12.49
N ALA A 156 22.28 0.70 11.21
CA ALA A 156 22.76 -0.53 10.59
C ALA A 156 24.12 -0.29 9.94
N GLU A 157 24.92 -1.33 9.94
CA GLU A 157 26.16 -1.42 9.18
C GLU A 157 25.99 -2.44 8.04
N GLY A 158 26.70 -2.28 6.95
CA GLY A 158 26.76 -3.25 5.87
C GLY A 158 27.40 -4.57 6.33
N GLU A 159 27.32 -5.61 5.50
CA GLU A 159 27.83 -6.95 5.82
C GLU A 159 29.33 -6.98 6.17
N ASN A 160 30.11 -6.06 5.62
CA ASN A 160 31.54 -5.93 5.89
C ASN A 160 31.86 -4.67 6.74
N GLY A 161 30.88 -4.13 7.47
CA GLY A 161 31.05 -2.94 8.30
C GLY A 161 30.99 -1.61 7.52
N GLU A 162 30.43 -1.61 6.30
CA GLU A 162 30.27 -0.38 5.54
C GLU A 162 29.24 0.54 6.19
N ASP A 163 29.53 1.85 6.20
CA ASP A 163 28.57 2.87 6.58
C ASP A 163 27.49 2.99 5.48
N LEU A 164 26.26 2.70 5.84
CA LEU A 164 25.10 2.82 4.96
C LEU A 164 24.38 4.17 5.08
N GLY A 165 24.88 5.08 5.92
CA GLY A 165 24.25 6.35 6.25
C GLY A 165 23.03 6.15 7.17
N PHE A 166 21.90 6.76 6.80
CA PHE A 166 20.64 6.67 7.55
C PHE A 166 19.87 5.39 7.21
N VAL A 167 20.50 4.24 7.42
CA VAL A 167 19.90 2.91 7.33
C VAL A 167 19.94 2.28 8.72
N GLY A 168 18.83 1.69 9.16
CA GLY A 168 18.71 1.19 10.53
C GLY A 168 18.02 -0.17 10.63
N ASN A 169 18.37 -0.92 11.66
CA ASN A 169 17.70 -2.14 12.07
C ASN A 169 16.61 -1.82 13.10
N ILE A 170 15.40 -2.33 12.89
CA ILE A 170 14.29 -2.10 13.80
C ILE A 170 14.56 -2.77 15.15
N LYS A 171 14.64 -1.95 16.22
CA LYS A 171 14.88 -2.39 17.58
C LYS A 171 13.59 -2.53 18.38
N ARG A 172 12.62 -1.67 18.15
CA ARG A 172 11.35 -1.67 18.87
C ARG A 172 10.20 -1.25 17.98
N VAL A 173 9.07 -1.94 18.11
CA VAL A 173 7.83 -1.63 17.41
C VAL A 173 6.75 -1.26 18.42
N ASN A 174 6.14 -0.08 18.25
CA ASN A 174 4.96 0.36 18.99
C ASN A 174 3.73 0.27 18.08
N THR A 175 2.90 -0.74 18.28
CA THR A 175 1.69 -0.96 17.48
C THR A 175 0.49 -0.14 17.95
N LYS A 176 0.61 0.65 19.03
CA LYS A 176 -0.50 1.42 19.59
C LYS A 176 -1.14 2.39 18.58
N PRO A 177 -0.39 3.18 17.81
CA PRO A 177 -0.99 4.07 16.81
C PRO A 177 -1.87 3.34 15.79
N ILE A 178 -1.48 2.12 15.39
CA ILE A 178 -2.27 1.29 14.47
C ILE A 178 -3.53 0.73 15.15
N ARG A 179 -3.43 0.30 16.40
CA ARG A 179 -4.55 -0.33 17.12
C ARG A 179 -5.62 0.66 17.57
N ASP A 180 -5.21 1.88 17.91
CA ASP A 180 -6.11 2.90 18.47
C ASP A 180 -6.85 3.67 17.39
N ALA A 181 -6.34 3.66 16.19
CA ALA A 181 -6.99 4.40 15.15
C ALA A 181 -8.22 3.63 14.61
N PRO A 182 -9.39 4.28 14.45
CA PRO A 182 -10.69 3.64 14.21
C PRO A 182 -11.00 3.33 12.74
N VAL A 183 -10.02 3.37 11.83
CA VAL A 183 -10.19 3.31 10.37
C VAL A 183 -9.22 2.31 9.73
N SER A 184 -9.42 1.97 8.46
CA SER A 184 -8.44 1.23 7.66
C SER A 184 -7.21 2.09 7.39
N TYR A 185 -6.02 1.50 7.41
CA TYR A 185 -4.76 2.25 7.35
C TYR A 185 -3.97 1.98 6.09
N THR A 186 -3.38 3.04 5.53
CA THR A 186 -2.16 2.91 4.76
C THR A 186 -0.97 3.18 5.69
N HIS A 187 -0.14 2.20 5.87
CA HIS A 187 1.09 2.31 6.66
C HIS A 187 2.30 2.30 5.75
N LEU A 188 3.16 3.29 5.91
CA LEU A 188 4.50 3.25 5.36
C LEU A 188 5.30 2.13 6.02
N ARG A 189 5.74 1.15 5.23
CA ARG A 189 6.96 0.46 5.60
C ARG A 189 8.08 1.50 5.50
N ALA A 190 8.64 1.92 6.63
CA ALA A 190 9.96 2.47 6.62
C ALA A 190 10.85 1.40 5.95
N HIS A 191 11.26 1.65 4.72
CA HIS A 191 12.48 1.05 4.25
C HIS A 191 13.51 1.46 5.30
N GLU A 192 14.07 0.54 6.01
CA GLU A 192 15.20 0.56 6.93
C GLU A 192 16.03 1.86 6.98
N THR A 193 15.42 3.00 6.76
CA THR A 193 16.01 4.32 6.79
C THR A 193 15.48 5.03 8.00
N GLU A 194 16.35 5.26 8.90
CA GLU A 194 16.05 5.88 10.14
C GLU A 194 16.11 7.39 10.16
N ALA A 195 15.40 7.92 11.12
CA ALA A 195 15.66 9.25 11.61
C ALA A 195 16.46 9.19 12.93
#